data_fb048423ec447dcdb906a91783600996
#
_entry.id   fb048423ec447dcdb906a91783600996
#
_cell.length_a   1.000
_cell.length_b   1.000
_cell.length_c   1.000
_cell.angle_alpha   90.00
_cell.angle_beta   90.00
_cell.angle_gamma   90.00
#
_symmetry.space_group_name_H-M   'P 1'
#
loop_
_entity.id
_entity.type
_entity.pdbx_description
1 polymer ?
#
loop_
_entity_poly.entity_id
_entity_poly.type
_entity_poly.pdbx_seq_one_letter_code
_entity_poly.pdbx_strand_id
1 'polypeptide(L)'
;MTNPQDARRIAVQGRNRMTPSEALVETMVAQGVTDVFGIVGSAYMDALDLFPAAGIRFVPTVHEQGAAHMADGSARASGRHGACIGQNGPGITNFVTAIAAAYWAHSPVVAITPETGSMTLGLGGFQETEQLAIFSKITKFQAHLNNPKRMAELAARAFDRAVLEMGPVQLNIPRDYFYGEL
;
A
#
# COMPACT_ATOMS: atom_id res chain seq x y z
N MET A 1 27.99 -8.41 3.76
CA MET A 1 26.60 -8.76 3.34
C MET A 1 25.85 -9.13 4.59
N THR A 2 24.97 -8.27 5.08
CA THR A 2 24.13 -8.54 6.25
C THR A 2 23.05 -9.55 5.86
N ASN A 3 22.88 -10.57 6.68
CA ASN A 3 21.86 -11.61 6.49
C ASN A 3 20.46 -10.96 6.45
N PRO A 4 19.59 -11.31 5.49
CA PRO A 4 18.21 -10.81 5.44
C PRO A 4 17.41 -11.04 6.73
N GLN A 5 17.80 -12.05 7.54
CA GLN A 5 17.19 -12.29 8.84
C GLN A 5 17.68 -11.30 9.92
N ASP A 6 18.87 -10.74 9.77
CA ASP A 6 19.39 -9.71 10.69
C ASP A 6 18.78 -8.34 10.40
N ALA A 7 18.53 -8.03 9.12
CA ALA A 7 17.77 -6.83 8.74
C ALA A 7 16.33 -6.86 9.32
N ARG A 8 15.68 -8.03 9.32
CA ARG A 8 14.36 -8.22 9.97
C ARG A 8 14.41 -8.06 11.49
N ARG A 9 15.53 -8.35 12.15
CA ARG A 9 15.69 -8.18 13.61
C ARG A 9 15.94 -6.74 14.03
N ILE A 10 16.58 -5.93 13.19
CA ILE A 10 16.85 -4.52 13.49
C ILE A 10 15.55 -3.71 13.49
N ALA A 11 14.59 -4.09 12.67
CA ALA A 11 13.27 -3.49 12.59
C ALA A 11 12.44 -3.66 13.88
N VAL A 12 12.63 -4.74 14.61
CA VAL A 12 11.84 -5.11 15.82
C VAL A 12 12.47 -4.62 17.14
N GLN A 13 13.66 -4.01 17.10
CA GLN A 13 14.30 -3.50 18.33
C GLN A 13 13.76 -2.13 18.71
N GLY A 14 12.63 -2.14 19.40
CA GLY A 14 12.18 -1.20 20.42
C GLY A 14 12.58 0.27 20.27
N ARG A 15 12.18 0.95 19.18
CA ARG A 15 12.07 2.40 19.24
C ARG A 15 10.76 2.75 19.94
N ASN A 16 10.84 3.56 21.00
CA ASN A 16 9.66 4.10 21.69
C ASN A 16 8.86 5.08 20.79
N ARG A 17 9.36 5.40 19.61
CA ARG A 17 8.75 6.27 18.61
C ARG A 17 9.12 5.76 17.22
N MET A 18 8.16 5.75 16.31
CA MET A 18 8.34 5.43 14.90
C MET A 18 7.57 6.43 14.03
N THR A 19 7.95 6.55 12.78
CA THR A 19 7.14 7.30 11.81
C THR A 19 5.97 6.44 11.32
N PRO A 20 4.91 7.03 10.79
CA PRO A 20 3.83 6.26 10.15
C PRO A 20 4.33 5.43 8.97
N SER A 21 5.33 5.91 8.22
CA SER A 21 5.96 5.14 7.15
C SER A 21 6.69 3.90 7.68
N GLU A 22 7.44 4.03 8.78
CA GLU A 22 8.03 2.86 9.46
C GLU A 22 6.94 1.88 9.91
N ALA A 23 5.85 2.37 10.50
CA ALA A 23 4.73 1.52 10.94
C ALA A 23 4.06 0.76 9.77
N LEU A 24 3.90 1.41 8.61
CA LEU A 24 3.40 0.76 7.39
C LEU A 24 4.36 -0.33 6.93
N VAL A 25 5.64 -0.01 6.79
CA VAL A 25 6.66 -0.92 6.25
C VAL A 25 6.86 -2.12 7.19
N GLU A 26 6.93 -1.91 8.49
CA GLU A 26 6.99 -2.98 9.49
C GLU A 26 5.76 -3.91 9.41
N THR A 27 4.57 -3.33 9.23
CA THR A 27 3.36 -4.11 9.03
C THR A 27 3.44 -4.95 7.74
N MET A 28 3.92 -4.37 6.65
CA MET A 28 4.11 -5.09 5.39
C MET A 28 5.10 -6.26 5.55
N VAL A 29 6.20 -6.06 6.29
CA VAL A 29 7.16 -7.13 6.61
C VAL A 29 6.50 -8.21 7.46
N ALA A 30 5.74 -7.84 8.48
CA ALA A 30 5.02 -8.79 9.34
C ALA A 30 3.98 -9.61 8.55
N GLN A 31 3.35 -9.01 7.56
CA GLN A 31 2.43 -9.66 6.61
C GLN A 31 3.17 -10.49 5.55
N GLY A 32 4.51 -10.46 5.54
CA GLY A 32 5.35 -11.22 4.63
C GLY A 32 5.38 -10.70 3.21
N VAL A 33 5.15 -9.40 3.02
CA VAL A 33 5.33 -8.74 1.72
C VAL A 33 6.82 -8.74 1.36
N THR A 34 7.14 -9.23 0.17
CA THR A 34 8.49 -9.26 -0.39
C THR A 34 8.64 -8.34 -1.59
N ASP A 35 7.54 -8.09 -2.28
CA ASP A 35 7.51 -7.32 -3.53
C ASP A 35 6.36 -6.33 -3.52
N VAL A 36 6.62 -5.11 -3.99
CA VAL A 36 5.62 -4.07 -4.23
C VAL A 36 5.78 -3.57 -5.66
N PHE A 37 4.70 -3.59 -6.42
CA PHE A 37 4.69 -3.15 -7.82
C PHE A 37 4.15 -1.73 -7.92
N GLY A 38 4.80 -0.86 -8.70
CA GLY A 38 4.33 0.52 -8.76
C GLY A 38 5.11 1.45 -9.67
N ILE A 39 4.76 2.72 -9.60
CA ILE A 39 5.54 3.83 -10.16
C ILE A 39 5.91 4.76 -9.02
N VAL A 40 7.18 5.15 -8.94
CA VAL A 40 7.67 6.07 -7.92
C VAL A 40 6.84 7.36 -7.92
N GLY A 41 6.38 7.75 -6.73
CA GLY A 41 5.54 8.93 -6.57
C GLY A 41 5.88 9.71 -5.30
N SER A 42 5.79 11.05 -5.38
CA SER A 42 6.13 11.95 -4.27
C SER A 42 5.20 11.82 -3.05
N ALA A 43 4.05 11.16 -3.22
CA ALA A 43 3.08 11.05 -2.13
C ALA A 43 3.49 10.04 -1.04
N TYR A 44 4.46 9.16 -1.30
CA TYR A 44 4.85 8.08 -0.38
C TYR A 44 6.36 7.80 -0.36
N MET A 45 7.18 8.79 -0.69
CA MET A 45 8.65 8.62 -0.77
C MET A 45 9.25 8.15 0.55
N ASP A 46 8.76 8.63 1.68
CA ASP A 46 9.25 8.24 3.01
C ASP A 46 9.09 6.74 3.28
N ALA A 47 7.97 6.15 2.84
CA ALA A 47 7.78 4.71 2.92
C ALA A 47 8.66 3.96 1.90
N LEU A 48 8.78 4.50 0.68
CA LEU A 48 9.56 3.88 -0.39
C LEU A 48 11.05 3.78 -0.04
N ASP A 49 11.60 4.82 0.61
CA ASP A 49 13.00 4.84 1.05
C ASP A 49 13.32 3.75 2.09
N LEU A 50 12.32 3.27 2.82
CA LEU A 50 12.49 2.21 3.81
C LEU A 50 12.44 0.80 3.20
N PHE A 51 11.89 0.60 2.01
CA PHE A 51 11.73 -0.72 1.39
C PHE A 51 13.02 -1.50 1.27
N PRO A 52 14.15 -0.93 0.78
CA PRO A 52 15.39 -1.69 0.66
C PRO A 52 15.91 -2.20 2.02
N ALA A 53 15.87 -1.37 3.05
CA ALA A 53 16.30 -1.73 4.40
C ALA A 53 15.40 -2.80 5.03
N ALA A 54 14.11 -2.78 4.69
CA ALA A 54 13.11 -3.75 5.14
C ALA A 54 13.17 -5.08 4.34
N GLY A 55 13.98 -5.16 3.29
CA GLY A 55 14.06 -6.32 2.41
C GLY A 55 12.85 -6.46 1.47
N ILE A 56 12.11 -5.37 1.24
CA ILE A 56 11.02 -5.29 0.28
C ILE A 56 11.60 -4.82 -1.06
N ARG A 57 11.36 -5.58 -2.12
CA ARG A 57 11.75 -5.18 -3.47
C ARG A 57 10.65 -4.31 -4.08
N PHE A 58 10.98 -3.09 -4.45
CA PHE A 58 10.10 -2.28 -5.30
C PHE A 58 10.36 -2.64 -6.77
N VAL A 59 9.30 -3.02 -7.49
CA VAL A 59 9.35 -3.39 -8.91
C VAL A 59 8.70 -2.26 -9.71
N PRO A 60 9.49 -1.37 -10.33
CA PRO A 60 8.94 -0.26 -11.09
C PRO A 60 8.31 -0.75 -12.38
N THR A 61 7.22 -0.11 -12.78
CA THR A 61 6.51 -0.37 -14.02
C THR A 61 6.42 0.88 -14.87
N VAL A 62 6.07 0.74 -16.14
CA VAL A 62 5.88 1.88 -17.06
C VAL A 62 4.46 2.46 -17.01
N HIS A 63 3.52 1.74 -16.37
CA HIS A 63 2.13 2.16 -16.19
C HIS A 63 1.54 1.49 -14.96
N GLU A 64 0.75 2.20 -14.16
CA GLU A 64 0.22 1.70 -12.90
C GLU A 64 -0.75 0.52 -13.08
N GLN A 65 -1.49 0.48 -14.18
CA GLN A 65 -2.31 -0.69 -14.52
C GLN A 65 -1.46 -1.96 -14.59
N GLY A 66 -0.26 -1.87 -15.19
CA GLY A 66 0.70 -2.97 -15.23
C GLY A 66 1.13 -3.39 -13.82
N ALA A 67 1.38 -2.42 -12.93
CA ALA A 67 1.74 -2.70 -11.53
C ALA A 67 0.64 -3.49 -10.81
N ALA A 68 -0.61 -3.07 -10.94
CA ALA A 68 -1.72 -3.77 -10.31
C ALA A 68 -1.98 -5.16 -10.92
N HIS A 69 -1.78 -5.35 -12.23
CA HIS A 69 -1.81 -6.68 -12.85
C HIS A 69 -0.65 -7.58 -12.39
N MET A 70 0.54 -7.01 -12.16
CA MET A 70 1.67 -7.77 -11.62
C MET A 70 1.40 -8.20 -10.18
N ALA A 71 0.79 -7.33 -9.36
CA ALA A 71 0.35 -7.67 -8.01
C ALA A 71 -0.71 -8.80 -8.04
N ASP A 72 -1.69 -8.73 -8.92
CA ASP A 72 -2.70 -9.78 -9.13
C ASP A 72 -2.04 -11.10 -9.56
N GLY A 73 -1.16 -11.08 -10.54
CA GLY A 73 -0.43 -12.26 -11.00
C GLY A 73 0.45 -12.88 -9.91
N SER A 74 1.13 -12.03 -9.12
CA SER A 74 1.94 -12.46 -7.98
C SER A 74 1.08 -13.13 -6.90
N ALA A 75 -0.09 -12.56 -6.58
CA ALA A 75 -1.02 -13.13 -5.61
C ALA A 75 -1.50 -14.52 -6.04
N ARG A 76 -1.90 -14.66 -7.30
CA ARG A 76 -2.36 -15.96 -7.85
C ARG A 76 -1.26 -17.01 -7.87
N ALA A 77 -0.05 -16.62 -8.26
CA ALA A 77 1.07 -17.55 -8.39
C ALA A 77 1.60 -18.03 -7.02
N SER A 78 1.61 -17.14 -6.03
CA SER A 78 2.16 -17.43 -4.71
C SER A 78 1.14 -18.00 -3.71
N GLY A 79 -0.17 -17.83 -3.97
CA GLY A 79 -1.23 -18.11 -3.00
C GLY A 79 -1.24 -17.14 -1.80
N ARG A 80 -0.56 -15.99 -1.94
CA ARG A 80 -0.43 -14.94 -0.93
C ARG A 80 -0.99 -13.63 -1.49
N HIS A 81 -1.02 -12.58 -0.67
CA HIS A 81 -1.40 -11.26 -1.19
C HIS A 81 -0.32 -10.66 -2.12
N GLY A 82 -0.75 -9.95 -3.15
CA GLY A 82 0.07 -9.05 -3.94
C GLY A 82 -0.12 -7.61 -3.46
N ALA A 83 0.90 -6.78 -3.59
CA ALA A 83 0.83 -5.37 -3.20
C ALA A 83 1.20 -4.46 -4.37
N CYS A 84 0.40 -3.41 -4.60
CA CYS A 84 0.73 -2.35 -5.54
C CYS A 84 0.55 -0.97 -4.91
N ILE A 85 1.33 -0.01 -5.40
CA ILE A 85 1.30 1.38 -4.94
C ILE A 85 1.53 2.33 -6.11
N GLY A 86 0.91 3.51 -6.07
CA GLY A 86 1.04 4.51 -7.12
C GLY A 86 0.87 5.93 -6.60
N GLN A 87 1.15 6.91 -7.47
CA GLN A 87 0.94 8.31 -7.14
C GLN A 87 -0.55 8.61 -6.99
N ASN A 88 -0.92 9.47 -6.04
CA ASN A 88 -2.31 9.88 -5.81
C ASN A 88 -2.99 10.42 -7.08
N GLY A 89 -4.30 10.30 -7.14
CA GLY A 89 -5.12 10.76 -8.27
C GLY A 89 -4.90 9.92 -9.53
N PRO A 90 -4.24 10.45 -10.58
CA PRO A 90 -4.13 9.77 -11.87
C PRO A 90 -3.44 8.41 -11.79
N GLY A 91 -2.42 8.23 -10.94
CA GLY A 91 -1.79 6.93 -10.74
C GLY A 91 -2.75 5.90 -10.16
N ILE A 92 -3.57 6.32 -9.20
CA ILE A 92 -4.53 5.43 -8.56
C ILE A 92 -5.70 5.10 -9.49
N THR A 93 -6.19 6.04 -10.28
CA THR A 93 -7.25 5.76 -11.27
C THR A 93 -6.81 4.77 -12.33
N ASN A 94 -5.51 4.70 -12.65
CA ASN A 94 -4.95 3.71 -13.56
C ASN A 94 -5.00 2.26 -13.01
N PHE A 95 -5.20 2.06 -11.71
CA PHE A 95 -5.37 0.72 -11.12
C PHE A 95 -6.73 0.09 -11.41
N VAL A 96 -7.76 0.86 -11.75
CA VAL A 96 -9.17 0.43 -11.78
C VAL A 96 -9.36 -0.86 -12.57
N THR A 97 -8.84 -0.94 -13.80
CA THR A 97 -8.99 -2.13 -14.66
C THR A 97 -8.44 -3.38 -14.00
N ALA A 98 -7.22 -3.30 -13.45
CA ALA A 98 -6.55 -4.44 -12.85
C ALA A 98 -7.20 -4.87 -11.52
N ILE A 99 -7.61 -3.91 -10.71
CA ILE A 99 -8.31 -4.20 -9.44
C ILE A 99 -9.69 -4.80 -9.70
N ALA A 100 -10.42 -4.33 -10.73
CA ALA A 100 -11.66 -4.96 -11.15
C ALA A 100 -11.46 -6.40 -11.64
N ALA A 101 -10.37 -6.67 -12.38
CA ALA A 101 -10.01 -8.02 -12.79
C ALA A 101 -9.68 -8.91 -11.58
N ALA A 102 -8.89 -8.42 -10.63
CA ALA A 102 -8.57 -9.11 -9.38
C ALA A 102 -9.82 -9.41 -8.53
N TYR A 103 -10.79 -8.49 -8.51
CA TYR A 103 -12.06 -8.67 -7.80
C TYR A 103 -12.83 -9.90 -8.29
N TRP A 104 -13.01 -10.03 -9.61
CA TRP A 104 -13.71 -11.17 -10.20
C TRP A 104 -12.88 -12.46 -10.20
N ALA A 105 -11.57 -12.34 -10.11
CA ALA A 105 -10.67 -13.48 -9.96
C ALA A 105 -10.50 -13.95 -8.50
N HIS A 106 -11.15 -13.28 -7.54
CA HIS A 106 -10.97 -13.55 -6.11
C HIS A 106 -9.51 -13.48 -5.64
N SER A 107 -8.74 -12.56 -6.22
CA SER A 107 -7.31 -12.46 -6.00
C SER A 107 -7.02 -11.47 -4.85
N PRO A 108 -6.27 -11.87 -3.81
CA PRO A 108 -6.00 -11.03 -2.66
C PRO A 108 -4.94 -9.96 -2.96
N VAL A 109 -5.36 -8.84 -3.54
CA VAL A 109 -4.50 -7.71 -3.86
C VAL A 109 -4.71 -6.57 -2.86
N VAL A 110 -3.63 -6.03 -2.32
CA VAL A 110 -3.66 -4.81 -1.51
C VAL A 110 -3.20 -3.63 -2.38
N ALA A 111 -4.15 -2.79 -2.75
CA ALA A 111 -3.88 -1.54 -3.44
C ALA A 111 -3.63 -0.44 -2.39
N ILE A 112 -2.37 -0.04 -2.26
CA ILE A 112 -1.99 1.10 -1.41
C ILE A 112 -2.17 2.35 -2.25
N THR A 113 -3.11 3.20 -1.83
CA THR A 113 -3.57 4.36 -2.59
C THR A 113 -3.33 5.64 -1.80
N PRO A 114 -2.15 6.26 -1.91
CA PRO A 114 -1.96 7.60 -1.39
C PRO A 114 -3.01 8.56 -1.93
N GLU A 115 -3.44 9.53 -1.14
CA GLU A 115 -4.35 10.59 -1.59
C GLU A 115 -3.77 11.97 -1.29
N THR A 116 -4.45 13.02 -1.70
CA THR A 116 -4.06 14.40 -1.36
C THR A 116 -3.94 14.58 0.16
N GLY A 117 -3.16 15.57 0.60
CA GLY A 117 -2.96 15.82 2.03
C GLY A 117 -4.27 16.13 2.77
N SER A 118 -4.40 15.63 3.99
CA SER A 118 -5.62 15.74 4.81
C SER A 118 -6.09 17.21 4.99
N MET A 119 -5.15 18.15 5.01
CA MET A 119 -5.45 19.58 5.17
C MET A 119 -5.98 20.24 3.88
N THR A 120 -5.87 19.59 2.73
CA THR A 120 -6.32 20.11 1.43
C THR A 120 -7.42 19.27 0.80
N LEU A 121 -7.83 18.21 1.47
CA LEU A 121 -8.90 17.32 1.02
C LEU A 121 -10.23 18.11 0.91
N GLY A 122 -10.89 18.00 -0.21
CA GLY A 122 -12.10 18.76 -0.54
C GLY A 122 -11.85 20.20 -1.00
N LEU A 123 -10.60 20.63 -1.09
CA LEU A 123 -10.22 21.98 -1.50
C LEU A 123 -9.51 22.03 -2.86
N GLY A 124 -9.50 20.94 -3.63
CA GLY A 124 -8.77 20.84 -4.89
C GLY A 124 -7.27 20.71 -4.69
N GLY A 125 -6.85 19.92 -3.70
CA GLY A 125 -5.44 19.62 -3.45
C GLY A 125 -4.76 18.96 -4.65
N PHE A 126 -3.42 18.90 -4.64
CA PHE A 126 -2.65 18.37 -5.76
C PHE A 126 -3.08 16.94 -6.12
N GLN A 127 -3.54 16.75 -7.35
CA GLN A 127 -4.04 15.48 -7.89
C GLN A 127 -5.15 14.85 -7.03
N GLU A 128 -5.98 15.67 -6.41
CA GLU A 128 -7.13 15.20 -5.63
C GLU A 128 -8.12 14.45 -6.53
N THR A 129 -8.60 13.32 -6.05
CA THR A 129 -9.57 12.47 -6.74
C THR A 129 -10.35 11.67 -5.71
N GLU A 130 -11.64 11.46 -5.94
CA GLU A 130 -12.54 10.67 -5.09
C GLU A 130 -12.21 9.15 -5.16
N GLN A 131 -11.03 8.79 -4.71
CA GLN A 131 -10.46 7.43 -4.87
C GLN A 131 -11.31 6.36 -4.18
N LEU A 132 -11.85 6.65 -2.99
CA LEU A 132 -12.69 5.69 -2.27
C LEU A 132 -13.98 5.36 -3.04
N ALA A 133 -14.63 6.37 -3.62
CA ALA A 133 -15.84 6.17 -4.41
C ALA A 133 -15.58 5.30 -5.65
N ILE A 134 -14.46 5.56 -6.36
CA ILE A 134 -14.06 4.82 -7.55
C ILE A 134 -13.86 3.33 -7.26
N PHE A 135 -13.22 2.99 -6.14
CA PHE A 135 -12.89 1.60 -5.79
C PHE A 135 -13.99 0.87 -5.02
N SER A 136 -15.07 1.54 -4.62
CA SER A 136 -16.11 0.99 -3.73
C SER A 136 -16.81 -0.27 -4.25
N LYS A 137 -16.87 -0.47 -5.57
CA LYS A 137 -17.53 -1.62 -6.19
C LYS A 137 -16.56 -2.70 -6.69
N ILE A 138 -15.28 -2.45 -6.62
CA ILE A 138 -14.23 -3.36 -7.12
C ILE A 138 -13.25 -3.78 -6.03
N THR A 139 -13.57 -3.51 -4.76
CA THR A 139 -12.80 -3.97 -3.59
C THR A 139 -13.71 -4.64 -2.57
N LYS A 140 -13.17 -5.59 -1.81
CA LYS A 140 -13.88 -6.26 -0.72
C LYS A 140 -13.90 -5.41 0.54
N PHE A 141 -12.85 -4.62 0.75
CA PHE A 141 -12.69 -3.77 1.90
C PHE A 141 -11.94 -2.49 1.52
N GLN A 142 -12.29 -1.39 2.15
CA GLN A 142 -11.59 -0.12 2.04
C GLN A 142 -11.20 0.36 3.43
N ALA A 143 -9.89 0.53 3.66
CA ALA A 143 -9.37 1.20 4.84
C ALA A 143 -8.98 2.62 4.45
N HIS A 144 -9.66 3.62 5.00
CA HIS A 144 -9.27 5.02 4.89
C HIS A 144 -8.57 5.45 6.18
N LEU A 145 -7.32 5.83 6.05
CA LEU A 145 -6.53 6.29 7.18
C LEU A 145 -6.99 7.69 7.59
N ASN A 146 -7.60 7.81 8.74
CA ASN A 146 -8.11 9.06 9.30
C ASN A 146 -7.28 9.59 10.47
N ASN A 147 -6.25 8.86 10.87
CA ASN A 147 -5.31 9.21 11.92
C ASN A 147 -4.00 8.46 11.69
N PRO A 148 -2.84 9.14 11.58
CA PRO A 148 -1.56 8.48 11.33
C PRO A 148 -1.17 7.45 12.39
N LYS A 149 -1.63 7.59 13.64
CA LYS A 149 -1.41 6.62 14.72
C LYS A 149 -2.07 5.26 14.49
N ARG A 150 -3.01 5.18 13.56
CA ARG A 150 -3.68 3.94 13.19
C ARG A 150 -3.06 3.24 11.97
N MET A 151 -1.89 3.70 11.53
CA MET A 151 -1.24 3.16 10.32
C MET A 151 -1.07 1.64 10.39
N ALA A 152 -0.43 1.13 11.43
CA ALA A 152 -0.21 -0.31 11.60
C ALA A 152 -1.54 -1.09 11.70
N GLU A 153 -2.51 -0.58 12.50
CA GLU A 153 -3.82 -1.21 12.66
C GLU A 153 -4.55 -1.38 11.33
N LEU A 154 -4.68 -0.29 10.57
CA LEU A 154 -5.46 -0.30 9.33
C LEU A 154 -4.73 -1.00 8.18
N ALA A 155 -3.40 -0.91 8.15
CA ALA A 155 -2.59 -1.67 7.20
C ALA A 155 -2.73 -3.17 7.46
N ALA A 156 -2.50 -3.65 8.67
CA ALA A 156 -2.66 -5.06 9.02
C ALA A 156 -4.07 -5.57 8.66
N ARG A 157 -5.08 -4.80 9.03
CA ARG A 157 -6.47 -5.13 8.71
C ARG A 157 -6.72 -5.21 7.19
N ALA A 158 -6.12 -4.35 6.39
CA ALA A 158 -6.26 -4.40 4.93
C ALA A 158 -5.66 -5.70 4.38
N PHE A 159 -4.43 -6.07 4.80
CA PHE A 159 -3.80 -7.31 4.38
C PHE A 159 -4.59 -8.55 4.81
N ASP A 160 -5.03 -8.61 6.06
CA ASP A 160 -5.84 -9.72 6.57
C ASP A 160 -7.16 -9.87 5.80
N ARG A 161 -7.85 -8.74 5.52
CA ARG A 161 -9.12 -8.75 4.80
C ARG A 161 -8.97 -9.20 3.35
N ALA A 162 -7.86 -8.84 2.68
CA ALA A 162 -7.60 -9.30 1.31
C ALA A 162 -7.58 -10.84 1.22
N VAL A 163 -6.93 -11.50 2.16
CA VAL A 163 -6.83 -12.96 2.21
C VAL A 163 -8.14 -13.59 2.70
N LEU A 164 -8.72 -13.09 3.79
CA LEU A 164 -9.94 -13.66 4.38
C LEU A 164 -11.15 -13.55 3.46
N GLU A 165 -11.27 -12.46 2.72
CA GLU A 165 -12.40 -12.23 1.81
C GLU A 165 -12.12 -12.65 0.36
N MET A 166 -10.91 -13.16 0.10
CA MET A 166 -10.51 -13.59 -1.24
C MET A 166 -10.80 -12.51 -2.29
N GLY A 167 -10.09 -11.40 -2.22
CA GLY A 167 -10.24 -10.32 -3.18
C GLY A 167 -9.45 -9.06 -2.86
N PRO A 168 -9.46 -8.10 -3.78
CA PRO A 168 -8.68 -6.88 -3.61
C PRO A 168 -9.27 -5.99 -2.51
N VAL A 169 -8.37 -5.27 -1.86
CA VAL A 169 -8.69 -4.25 -0.85
C VAL A 169 -7.97 -2.95 -1.18
N GLN A 170 -8.51 -1.84 -0.70
CA GLN A 170 -7.90 -0.53 -0.80
C GLN A 170 -7.42 -0.07 0.57
N LEU A 171 -6.14 0.32 0.66
CA LEU A 171 -5.58 1.04 1.81
C LEU A 171 -5.30 2.49 1.37
N ASN A 172 -6.21 3.40 1.71
CA ASN A 172 -6.17 4.79 1.30
C ASN A 172 -5.53 5.66 2.37
N ILE A 173 -4.45 6.39 2.02
CA ILE A 173 -3.58 7.08 2.96
C ILE A 173 -3.37 8.53 2.52
N PRO A 174 -3.81 9.54 3.29
CA PRO A 174 -3.42 10.93 3.06
C PRO A 174 -1.90 11.10 3.03
N ARG A 175 -1.38 11.82 2.02
CA ARG A 175 0.08 11.94 1.81
C ARG A 175 0.85 12.48 3.02
N ASP A 176 0.24 13.38 3.78
CA ASP A 176 0.84 13.96 4.98
C ASP A 176 0.93 12.97 6.15
N TYR A 177 0.22 11.84 6.07
CA TYR A 177 0.30 10.78 7.07
C TYR A 177 1.47 9.81 6.85
N PHE A 178 2.26 9.99 5.81
CA PHE A 178 3.54 9.27 5.67
C PHE A 178 4.67 9.94 6.46
N TYR A 179 4.47 11.20 6.90
CA TYR A 179 5.48 12.01 7.57
C TYR A 179 5.23 12.11 9.08
N GLY A 180 6.21 12.63 9.81
CA GLY A 180 6.09 12.91 11.23
C GLY A 180 6.42 11.72 12.14
N GLU A 181 6.08 11.85 13.41
CA GLU A 181 6.29 10.84 14.46
C GLU A 181 4.95 10.41 15.06
N LEU A 182 4.87 9.15 15.49
CA LEU A 182 3.71 8.57 16.20
C LEU A 182 3.85 8.69 17.72
#